data_7c4f626cc147780e05ac4c360060b389
#
_entry.id   7c4f626cc147780e05ac4c360060b389
#
_cell.length_a   1.000
_cell.length_b   1.000
_cell.length_c   1.000
_cell.angle_alpha   90.00
_cell.angle_beta   90.00
_cell.angle_gamma   90.00
#
_symmetry.space_group_name_H-M   'P 1'
#
loop_
_entity.id
_entity.type
_entity.pdbx_description
1 polymer ?
#
loop_
_entity_poly.entity_id
_entity_poly.type
_entity_poly.pdbx_seq_one_letter_code
_entity_poly.pdbx_strand_id
1 'polypeptide(L)'
;MKVTQEKLPASQIGLEIEIGADTTKKAYESTVQKFMRQANIPGFRKGKVPRQVIVQRYGAMGIKATALEDMVEKAVQDAIKQENIEALGNFQLKTEFEDLIASYEPGTALTFKAAVDVQPEVNLTGYKSLTVQAEDVKVDESRVDEAIERYRKQLAVLVPVDDRAAEMGDVAVVDYHGRYTSE
;
A
#
# COMPACT_ATOMS: atom_id res chain seq x y z
N MET A 1 -23.15 2.41 -19.03
CA MET A 1 -21.70 2.55 -18.89
C MET A 1 -21.05 1.54 -19.82
N LYS A 2 -20.07 1.94 -20.59
CA LYS A 2 -19.29 1.05 -21.46
C LYS A 2 -17.88 1.01 -20.92
N VAL A 3 -17.32 -0.19 -20.77
CA VAL A 3 -15.97 -0.40 -20.22
C VAL A 3 -15.15 -1.17 -21.23
N THR A 4 -13.93 -0.71 -21.47
CA THR A 4 -12.94 -1.41 -22.31
C THR A 4 -11.70 -1.67 -21.46
N GLN A 5 -11.20 -2.91 -21.44
CA GLN A 5 -10.04 -3.31 -20.69
C GLN A 5 -8.80 -3.40 -21.58
N GLU A 6 -7.65 -3.03 -21.03
CA GLU A 6 -6.35 -3.20 -21.65
C GLU A 6 -5.34 -3.69 -20.58
N LYS A 7 -4.60 -4.76 -20.89
CA LYS A 7 -3.50 -5.20 -19.99
C LYS A 7 -2.33 -4.24 -20.13
N LEU A 8 -1.94 -3.62 -19.03
CA LEU A 8 -0.78 -2.74 -18.93
C LEU A 8 0.41 -3.49 -18.32
N PRO A 9 1.66 -3.01 -18.56
CA PRO A 9 2.83 -3.56 -17.87
C PRO A 9 2.73 -3.38 -16.35
N ALA A 10 3.57 -4.10 -15.61
CA ALA A 10 3.62 -4.06 -14.14
C ALA A 10 2.34 -4.56 -13.43
N SER A 11 1.66 -5.55 -14.00
CA SER A 11 0.44 -6.15 -13.40
C SER A 11 -0.67 -5.14 -13.17
N GLN A 12 -0.87 -4.24 -14.13
CA GLN A 12 -1.95 -3.27 -14.14
C GLN A 12 -2.97 -3.58 -15.23
N ILE A 13 -4.23 -3.27 -14.96
CA ILE A 13 -5.30 -3.25 -15.94
C ILE A 13 -5.73 -1.80 -16.17
N GLY A 14 -5.61 -1.35 -17.42
CA GLY A 14 -6.17 -0.10 -17.87
C GLY A 14 -7.66 -0.25 -18.15
N LEU A 15 -8.45 0.69 -17.69
CA LEU A 15 -9.89 0.77 -17.90
C LEU A 15 -10.22 2.06 -18.62
N GLU A 16 -10.78 1.97 -19.81
CA GLU A 16 -11.40 3.09 -20.50
C GLU A 16 -12.89 3.02 -20.25
N ILE A 17 -13.42 4.02 -19.56
CA ILE A 17 -14.78 4.06 -19.06
C ILE A 17 -15.54 5.20 -19.74
N GLU A 18 -16.62 4.86 -20.43
CA GLU A 18 -17.55 5.81 -21.03
C GLU A 18 -18.83 5.89 -20.18
N ILE A 19 -19.12 7.06 -19.65
CA ILE A 19 -20.30 7.36 -18.87
C ILE A 19 -21.32 8.06 -19.76
N GLY A 20 -22.53 7.55 -19.82
CA GLY A 20 -23.60 8.13 -20.64
C GLY A 20 -24.14 9.46 -20.10
N ALA A 21 -24.68 10.28 -20.99
CA ALA A 21 -25.22 11.61 -20.73
C ALA A 21 -26.25 11.70 -19.58
N ASP A 22 -27.11 10.69 -19.45
CA ASP A 22 -28.09 10.66 -18.34
C ASP A 22 -27.43 10.51 -16.97
N THR A 23 -26.35 9.74 -16.89
CA THR A 23 -25.62 9.53 -15.64
C THR A 23 -24.85 10.78 -15.23
N THR A 24 -24.21 11.46 -16.20
CA THR A 24 -23.50 12.72 -15.95
C THR A 24 -24.44 13.83 -15.46
N LYS A 25 -25.64 13.92 -16.02
CA LYS A 25 -26.68 14.85 -15.59
C LYS A 25 -27.16 14.53 -14.17
N LYS A 26 -27.49 13.25 -13.90
CA LYS A 26 -27.95 12.80 -12.58
C LYS A 26 -26.89 13.03 -11.49
N ALA A 27 -25.62 12.78 -11.79
CA ALA A 27 -24.51 13.02 -10.86
C ALA A 27 -24.45 14.50 -10.46
N TYR A 28 -24.48 15.42 -11.43
CA TYR A 28 -24.50 16.86 -11.16
C TYR A 28 -25.71 17.28 -10.33
N GLU A 29 -26.91 16.84 -10.66
CA GLU A 29 -28.13 17.16 -9.93
C GLU A 29 -28.10 16.61 -8.49
N SER A 30 -27.59 15.38 -8.31
CA SER A 30 -27.40 14.79 -7.00
C SER A 30 -26.43 15.58 -6.13
N THR A 31 -25.31 16.02 -6.71
CA THR A 31 -24.34 16.85 -6.02
C THR A 31 -24.89 18.20 -5.63
N VAL A 32 -25.62 18.88 -6.51
CA VAL A 32 -26.32 20.13 -6.17
C VAL A 32 -27.29 19.91 -5.00
N GLN A 33 -28.07 18.82 -5.01
CA GLN A 33 -28.98 18.48 -3.90
C GLN A 33 -28.23 18.19 -2.60
N LYS A 34 -27.07 17.48 -2.67
CA LYS A 34 -26.19 17.23 -1.53
C LYS A 34 -25.73 18.56 -0.89
N PHE A 35 -25.25 19.50 -1.72
CA PHE A 35 -24.89 20.84 -1.26
C PHE A 35 -26.10 21.59 -0.66
N MET A 36 -27.27 21.56 -1.29
CA MET A 36 -28.48 22.22 -0.75
C MET A 36 -28.87 21.70 0.64
N ARG A 37 -28.68 20.41 0.89
CA ARG A 37 -29.00 19.78 2.19
C ARG A 37 -27.96 20.07 3.26
N GLN A 38 -26.68 20.15 2.88
CA GLN A 38 -25.56 20.28 3.82
C GLN A 38 -25.15 21.73 4.09
N ALA A 39 -25.36 22.62 3.12
CA ALA A 39 -24.95 24.01 3.22
C ALA A 39 -25.61 24.73 4.39
N ASN A 40 -24.76 25.41 5.19
CA ASN A 40 -25.20 26.32 6.22
C ASN A 40 -24.95 27.76 5.72
N ILE A 41 -25.99 28.39 5.18
CA ILE A 41 -25.91 29.74 4.62
C ILE A 41 -26.72 30.69 5.48
N PRO A 42 -26.14 31.79 6.00
CA PRO A 42 -26.87 32.80 6.79
C PRO A 42 -28.11 33.29 6.02
N GLY A 43 -29.24 33.33 6.70
CA GLY A 43 -30.52 33.77 6.11
C GLY A 43 -31.38 32.63 5.53
N PHE A 44 -30.86 31.41 5.47
CA PHE A 44 -31.63 30.25 4.99
C PHE A 44 -31.65 29.11 6.01
N ARG A 45 -32.80 28.44 6.14
CA ARG A 45 -32.91 27.23 6.95
C ARG A 45 -32.14 26.09 6.25
N LYS A 46 -31.36 25.32 7.01
CA LYS A 46 -30.61 24.14 6.51
C LYS A 46 -31.52 23.21 5.69
N GLY A 47 -31.11 22.87 4.49
CA GLY A 47 -31.87 22.03 3.56
C GLY A 47 -32.95 22.76 2.74
N LYS A 48 -33.11 24.09 2.91
CA LYS A 48 -34.07 24.92 2.15
C LYS A 48 -33.39 26.03 1.34
N VAL A 49 -32.10 25.91 1.11
CA VAL A 49 -31.34 26.88 0.32
C VAL A 49 -31.67 26.71 -1.17
N PRO A 50 -32.04 27.77 -1.90
CA PRO A 50 -32.31 27.71 -3.33
C PRO A 50 -31.06 27.33 -4.13
N ARG A 51 -31.26 26.57 -5.25
CA ARG A 51 -30.15 26.14 -6.14
C ARG A 51 -29.26 27.31 -6.59
N GLN A 52 -29.86 28.44 -6.96
CA GLN A 52 -29.12 29.62 -7.42
C GLN A 52 -28.13 30.13 -6.40
N VAL A 53 -28.53 30.16 -5.11
CA VAL A 53 -27.68 30.62 -4.00
C VAL A 53 -26.51 29.64 -3.79
N ILE A 54 -26.74 28.33 -3.94
CA ILE A 54 -25.68 27.31 -3.85
C ILE A 54 -24.66 27.51 -4.97
N VAL A 55 -25.14 27.65 -6.23
CA VAL A 55 -24.25 27.83 -7.39
C VAL A 55 -23.47 29.13 -7.27
N GLN A 56 -24.08 30.21 -6.75
CA GLN A 56 -23.38 31.48 -6.53
C GLN A 56 -22.35 31.41 -5.42
N ARG A 57 -22.63 30.65 -4.33
CA ARG A 57 -21.75 30.56 -3.16
C ARG A 57 -20.55 29.63 -3.37
N TYR A 58 -20.78 28.48 -3.98
CA TYR A 58 -19.76 27.44 -4.18
C TYR A 58 -19.11 27.52 -5.57
N GLY A 59 -19.68 28.27 -6.50
CA GLY A 59 -19.25 28.36 -7.89
C GLY A 59 -19.68 27.13 -8.69
N ALA A 60 -20.01 27.35 -9.96
CA ALA A 60 -20.38 26.26 -10.86
C ALA A 60 -19.24 25.25 -11.06
N MET A 61 -18.00 25.74 -11.10
CA MET A 61 -16.79 24.91 -11.22
C MET A 61 -16.58 23.99 -10.01
N GLY A 62 -16.73 24.51 -8.77
CA GLY A 62 -16.58 23.72 -7.57
C GLY A 62 -17.61 22.58 -7.47
N ILE A 63 -18.86 22.87 -7.86
CA ILE A 63 -19.92 21.84 -7.92
C ILE A 63 -19.63 20.80 -9.02
N LYS A 64 -19.14 21.23 -10.19
CA LYS A 64 -18.73 20.34 -11.28
C LYS A 64 -17.59 19.42 -10.85
N ALA A 65 -16.56 19.94 -10.18
CA ALA A 65 -15.42 19.17 -9.67
C ALA A 65 -15.86 18.09 -8.68
N THR A 66 -16.67 18.45 -7.68
CA THR A 66 -17.20 17.49 -6.71
C THR A 66 -18.10 16.42 -7.37
N ALA A 67 -18.94 16.84 -8.33
CA ALA A 67 -19.79 15.89 -9.05
C ALA A 67 -18.99 14.91 -9.91
N LEU A 68 -17.91 15.40 -10.52
CA LEU A 68 -16.99 14.60 -11.32
C LEU A 68 -16.23 13.61 -10.47
N GLU A 69 -15.69 14.03 -9.32
CA GLU A 69 -14.97 13.19 -8.38
C GLU A 69 -15.85 12.02 -7.88
N ASP A 70 -17.03 12.33 -7.30
CA ASP A 70 -17.99 11.33 -6.83
C ASP A 70 -18.41 10.36 -7.98
N MET A 71 -18.52 10.87 -9.21
CA MET A 71 -18.93 10.08 -10.37
C MET A 71 -17.83 9.17 -10.90
N VAL A 72 -16.60 9.68 -11.00
CA VAL A 72 -15.43 8.91 -11.44
C VAL A 72 -15.15 7.77 -10.49
N GLU A 73 -15.11 8.05 -9.17
CA GLU A 73 -14.90 7.04 -8.16
C GLU A 73 -15.93 5.91 -8.26
N LYS A 74 -17.20 6.27 -8.34
CA LYS A 74 -18.28 5.30 -8.47
C LYS A 74 -18.21 4.51 -9.78
N ALA A 75 -17.90 5.17 -10.89
CA ALA A 75 -17.81 4.52 -12.20
C ALA A 75 -16.66 3.51 -12.26
N VAL A 76 -15.51 3.82 -11.65
CA VAL A 76 -14.37 2.87 -11.55
C VAL A 76 -14.75 1.67 -10.69
N GLN A 77 -15.39 1.88 -9.54
CA GLN A 77 -15.85 0.79 -8.67
C GLN A 77 -16.88 -0.12 -9.36
N ASP A 78 -17.81 0.48 -10.09
CA ASP A 78 -18.82 -0.27 -10.85
C ASP A 78 -18.17 -1.02 -12.04
N ALA A 79 -17.16 -0.43 -12.72
CA ALA A 79 -16.39 -1.07 -13.76
C ALA A 79 -15.60 -2.28 -13.27
N ILE A 80 -14.90 -2.16 -12.13
CA ILE A 80 -14.16 -3.24 -11.48
C ILE A 80 -15.10 -4.43 -11.17
N LYS A 81 -16.30 -4.13 -10.65
CA LYS A 81 -17.31 -5.16 -10.36
C LYS A 81 -17.88 -5.80 -11.62
N GLN A 82 -18.18 -5.00 -12.64
CA GLN A 82 -18.75 -5.48 -13.92
C GLN A 82 -17.79 -6.44 -14.63
N GLU A 83 -16.51 -6.13 -14.61
CA GLU A 83 -15.45 -6.88 -15.28
C GLU A 83 -14.85 -7.99 -14.40
N ASN A 84 -15.33 -8.16 -13.15
CA ASN A 84 -14.83 -9.11 -12.15
C ASN A 84 -13.31 -9.03 -11.93
N ILE A 85 -12.78 -7.80 -11.83
CA ILE A 85 -11.36 -7.55 -11.63
C ILE A 85 -11.04 -7.64 -10.14
N GLU A 86 -10.07 -8.49 -9.77
CA GLU A 86 -9.51 -8.53 -8.41
C GLU A 86 -8.48 -7.42 -8.23
N ALA A 87 -8.95 -6.20 -8.01
CA ALA A 87 -8.09 -5.04 -7.81
C ALA A 87 -7.41 -5.06 -6.43
N LEU A 88 -6.11 -4.77 -6.42
CA LEU A 88 -5.29 -4.61 -5.23
C LEU A 88 -5.16 -3.11 -4.89
N GLY A 89 -6.04 -2.61 -4.01
CA GLY A 89 -5.96 -1.22 -3.54
C GLY A 89 -6.75 -0.21 -4.37
N ASN A 90 -6.24 1.04 -4.41
CA ASN A 90 -6.91 2.15 -5.05
C ASN A 90 -6.59 2.21 -6.56
N PHE A 91 -7.50 2.80 -7.32
CA PHE A 91 -7.27 3.08 -8.74
C PHE A 91 -6.41 4.34 -8.92
N GLN A 92 -5.72 4.41 -10.06
CA GLN A 92 -4.99 5.59 -10.53
C GLN A 92 -5.70 6.17 -11.73
N LEU A 93 -6.06 7.44 -11.67
CA LEU A 93 -6.59 8.14 -12.83
C LEU A 93 -5.43 8.45 -13.79
N LYS A 94 -5.54 8.03 -15.05
CA LYS A 94 -4.53 8.30 -16.08
C LYS A 94 -4.83 9.55 -16.90
N THR A 95 -6.10 9.97 -16.92
CA THR A 95 -6.53 11.23 -17.52
C THR A 95 -6.38 12.33 -16.48
N GLU A 96 -5.78 13.46 -16.86
CA GLU A 96 -5.65 14.61 -15.95
C GLU A 96 -7.02 15.11 -15.48
N PHE A 97 -7.17 15.32 -14.19
CA PHE A 97 -8.45 15.70 -13.62
C PHE A 97 -8.92 17.08 -14.08
N GLU A 98 -7.99 17.99 -14.39
CA GLU A 98 -8.27 19.32 -14.92
C GLU A 98 -8.88 19.25 -16.32
N ASP A 99 -8.36 18.38 -17.20
CA ASP A 99 -8.90 18.14 -18.52
C ASP A 99 -10.31 17.55 -18.46
N LEU A 100 -10.55 16.66 -17.50
CA LEU A 100 -11.88 16.09 -17.27
C LEU A 100 -12.87 17.15 -16.79
N ILE A 101 -12.49 18.05 -15.91
CA ILE A 101 -13.35 19.17 -15.49
C ILE A 101 -13.68 20.09 -16.66
N ALA A 102 -12.69 20.38 -17.51
CA ALA A 102 -12.88 21.24 -18.68
C ALA A 102 -13.84 20.62 -19.69
N SER A 103 -13.75 19.31 -19.91
CA SER A 103 -14.62 18.57 -20.85
C SER A 103 -15.96 18.16 -20.24
N TYR A 104 -16.11 18.22 -18.91
CA TYR A 104 -17.32 17.79 -18.23
C TYR A 104 -18.46 18.79 -18.41
N GLU A 105 -19.49 18.37 -19.15
CA GLU A 105 -20.76 19.07 -19.24
C GLU A 105 -21.89 18.15 -18.78
N PRO A 106 -22.74 18.57 -17.83
CA PRO A 106 -23.87 17.77 -17.39
C PRO A 106 -24.85 17.52 -18.54
N GLY A 107 -25.04 16.25 -18.88
CA GLY A 107 -25.89 15.84 -20.00
C GLY A 107 -25.13 15.51 -21.29
N THR A 108 -23.80 15.48 -21.25
CA THR A 108 -22.94 14.93 -22.31
C THR A 108 -22.25 13.67 -21.84
N ALA A 109 -21.93 12.76 -22.76
CA ALA A 109 -21.15 11.57 -22.42
C ALA A 109 -19.71 11.99 -22.05
N LEU A 110 -19.12 11.31 -21.07
CA LEU A 110 -17.75 11.54 -20.60
C LEU A 110 -16.96 10.24 -20.69
N THR A 111 -15.77 10.31 -21.28
CA THR A 111 -14.83 9.18 -21.34
C THR A 111 -13.56 9.52 -20.60
N PHE A 112 -13.06 8.59 -19.78
CA PHE A 112 -11.80 8.74 -19.05
C PHE A 112 -11.09 7.40 -18.91
N LYS A 113 -9.78 7.47 -18.60
CA LYS A 113 -8.93 6.30 -18.40
C LYS A 113 -8.46 6.21 -16.96
N ALA A 114 -8.59 5.01 -16.38
CA ALA A 114 -8.08 4.67 -15.08
C ALA A 114 -7.23 3.40 -15.17
N ALA A 115 -6.33 3.19 -14.22
CA ALA A 115 -5.57 1.96 -14.08
C ALA A 115 -5.77 1.41 -12.68
N VAL A 116 -5.84 0.10 -12.58
CA VAL A 116 -5.94 -0.63 -11.31
C VAL A 116 -4.83 -1.68 -11.24
N ASP A 117 -4.23 -1.82 -10.06
CA ASP A 117 -3.24 -2.85 -9.81
C ASP A 117 -3.95 -4.18 -9.55
N VAL A 118 -3.44 -5.26 -10.15
CA VAL A 118 -3.97 -6.61 -9.99
C VAL A 118 -2.88 -7.58 -9.60
N GLN A 119 -3.27 -8.74 -9.09
CA GLN A 119 -2.31 -9.81 -8.81
C GLN A 119 -1.57 -10.25 -10.07
N PRO A 120 -0.23 -10.39 -10.02
CA PRO A 120 0.53 -10.87 -11.16
C PRO A 120 0.18 -12.33 -11.48
N GLU A 121 -0.05 -12.61 -12.76
CA GLU A 121 -0.15 -14.00 -13.24
C GLU A 121 1.25 -14.62 -13.26
N VAL A 122 1.49 -15.57 -12.37
CA VAL A 122 2.76 -16.29 -12.30
C VAL A 122 2.72 -17.50 -13.22
N ASN A 123 3.49 -17.44 -14.30
CA ASN A 123 3.66 -18.57 -15.22
C ASN A 123 5.00 -19.27 -14.96
N LEU A 124 4.98 -20.35 -14.21
CA LEU A 124 6.16 -21.15 -13.88
C LEU A 124 6.51 -22.09 -15.02
N THR A 125 7.53 -21.73 -15.79
CA THR A 125 8.07 -22.59 -16.85
C THR A 125 9.29 -23.37 -16.36
N GLY A 126 9.33 -24.67 -16.66
CA GLY A 126 10.54 -25.50 -16.43
C GLY A 126 10.86 -25.89 -14.98
N TYR A 127 10.02 -25.55 -14.00
CA TYR A 127 10.30 -25.84 -12.59
C TYR A 127 10.43 -27.33 -12.24
N LYS A 128 9.82 -28.23 -13.04
CA LYS A 128 9.94 -29.68 -12.87
C LYS A 128 11.24 -30.27 -13.41
N SER A 129 11.99 -29.52 -14.21
CA SER A 129 13.26 -29.92 -14.80
C SER A 129 14.48 -29.33 -14.09
N LEU A 130 14.26 -28.67 -12.94
CA LEU A 130 15.35 -28.16 -12.12
C LEU A 130 16.14 -29.32 -11.51
N THR A 131 17.43 -29.39 -11.81
CA THR A 131 18.37 -30.33 -11.20
C THR A 131 19.24 -29.53 -10.21
N VAL A 132 19.21 -29.93 -8.96
CA VAL A 132 20.05 -29.33 -7.91
C VAL A 132 21.15 -30.37 -7.60
N GLN A 133 22.43 -29.93 -7.70
CA GLN A 133 23.53 -30.72 -7.17
C GLN A 133 23.66 -30.39 -5.68
N ALA A 134 23.42 -31.39 -4.86
CA ALA A 134 23.71 -31.30 -3.43
C ALA A 134 25.16 -31.75 -3.19
N GLU A 135 25.91 -30.97 -2.43
CA GLU A 135 27.20 -31.38 -1.96
C GLU A 135 27.04 -32.52 -0.93
N ASP A 136 27.85 -33.58 -1.07
CA ASP A 136 27.89 -34.63 -0.08
C ASP A 136 28.38 -34.09 1.26
N VAL A 137 27.52 -34.15 2.25
CA VAL A 137 27.88 -33.74 3.62
C VAL A 137 28.82 -34.77 4.20
N LYS A 138 30.13 -34.49 4.22
CA LYS A 138 31.10 -35.28 4.93
C LYS A 138 31.21 -34.86 6.37
N VAL A 139 31.19 -35.83 7.27
CA VAL A 139 31.42 -35.54 8.70
C VAL A 139 32.88 -35.14 8.86
N ASP A 140 33.13 -33.98 9.37
CA ASP A 140 34.47 -33.51 9.73
C ASP A 140 34.74 -33.95 11.20
N GLU A 141 35.71 -34.87 11.36
CA GLU A 141 36.07 -35.38 12.68
C GLU A 141 36.59 -34.28 13.62
N SER A 142 37.22 -33.24 13.06
CA SER A 142 37.66 -32.11 13.86
C SER A 142 36.52 -31.38 14.59
N ARG A 143 35.36 -31.30 13.94
CA ARG A 143 34.15 -30.70 14.53
C ARG A 143 33.54 -31.55 15.66
N VAL A 144 33.75 -32.87 15.60
CA VAL A 144 33.35 -33.77 16.69
C VAL A 144 34.24 -33.53 17.91
N ASP A 145 35.56 -33.42 17.70
CA ASP A 145 36.52 -33.14 18.76
C ASP A 145 36.25 -31.77 19.40
N GLU A 146 36.01 -30.75 18.59
CA GLU A 146 35.62 -29.43 19.09
C GLU A 146 34.35 -29.44 19.93
N ALA A 147 33.36 -30.22 19.52
CA ALA A 147 32.12 -30.37 20.28
C ALA A 147 32.37 -31.06 21.63
N ILE A 148 33.18 -32.12 21.65
CA ILE A 148 33.56 -32.81 22.87
C ILE A 148 34.33 -31.88 23.81
N GLU A 149 35.31 -31.13 23.32
CA GLU A 149 36.06 -30.17 24.10
C GLU A 149 35.18 -29.04 24.67
N ARG A 150 34.18 -28.60 23.91
CA ARG A 150 33.18 -27.64 24.42
C ARG A 150 32.38 -28.21 25.60
N TYR A 151 31.93 -29.46 25.52
CA TYR A 151 31.25 -30.10 26.62
C TYR A 151 32.15 -30.37 27.84
N ARG A 152 33.41 -30.75 27.61
CA ARG A 152 34.38 -30.89 28.70
C ARG A 152 34.59 -29.59 29.45
N LYS A 153 34.71 -28.46 28.71
CA LYS A 153 34.84 -27.14 29.34
C LYS A 153 33.60 -26.73 30.12
N GLN A 154 32.39 -27.04 29.61
CA GLN A 154 31.14 -26.75 30.32
C GLN A 154 30.97 -27.53 31.61
N LEU A 155 31.48 -28.77 31.65
CA LEU A 155 31.42 -29.64 32.80
C LEU A 155 32.62 -29.51 33.74
N ALA A 156 33.59 -28.67 33.38
CA ALA A 156 34.80 -28.45 34.19
C ALA A 156 34.44 -27.74 35.51
N VAL A 157 35.03 -28.20 36.57
CA VAL A 157 34.94 -27.61 37.91
C VAL A 157 36.20 -26.83 38.19
N LEU A 158 36.07 -25.61 38.66
CA LEU A 158 37.20 -24.79 39.07
C LEU A 158 37.81 -25.38 40.38
N VAL A 159 39.09 -25.70 40.33
CA VAL A 159 39.84 -26.19 41.48
C VAL A 159 40.76 -25.06 41.94
N PRO A 160 40.76 -24.69 43.26
CA PRO A 160 41.68 -23.69 43.79
C PRO A 160 43.13 -24.12 43.60
N VAL A 161 43.98 -23.20 43.19
CA VAL A 161 45.41 -23.41 43.02
C VAL A 161 46.14 -22.41 43.90
N ASP A 162 46.71 -22.92 44.98
CA ASP A 162 47.38 -22.12 46.01
C ASP A 162 48.90 -22.29 46.01
N ASP A 163 49.39 -23.24 45.22
CA ASP A 163 50.81 -23.72 45.30
C ASP A 163 51.72 -23.18 44.18
N ARG A 164 51.15 -22.42 43.24
CA ARG A 164 51.93 -21.81 42.12
C ARG A 164 51.39 -20.43 41.75
N ALA A 165 52.19 -19.69 41.02
CA ALA A 165 51.74 -18.43 40.41
C ALA A 165 50.67 -18.67 39.32
N ALA A 166 49.80 -17.65 39.08
CA ALA A 166 48.76 -17.71 38.08
C ALA A 166 49.39 -17.82 36.67
N GLU A 167 48.83 -18.72 35.84
CA GLU A 167 49.22 -18.99 34.48
C GLU A 167 48.11 -18.65 33.50
N MET A 168 48.48 -18.55 32.19
CA MET A 168 47.51 -18.31 31.13
C MET A 168 46.50 -19.47 31.04
N GLY A 169 45.22 -19.15 31.26
CA GLY A 169 44.11 -20.10 31.32
C GLY A 169 43.51 -20.26 32.71
N ASP A 170 44.15 -19.75 33.73
CA ASP A 170 43.59 -19.72 35.08
C ASP A 170 42.51 -18.62 35.21
N VAL A 171 41.56 -18.82 36.11
CA VAL A 171 40.54 -17.84 36.46
C VAL A 171 40.99 -17.15 37.76
N ALA A 172 41.31 -15.86 37.66
CA ALA A 172 41.69 -15.07 38.85
C ALA A 172 40.45 -14.28 39.36
N VAL A 173 40.20 -14.38 40.67
CA VAL A 173 39.24 -13.52 41.38
C VAL A 173 40.00 -12.37 41.98
N VAL A 174 39.71 -11.14 41.55
CA VAL A 174 40.43 -9.95 42.01
C VAL A 174 39.46 -8.89 42.53
N ASP A 175 39.87 -8.21 43.63
CA ASP A 175 39.20 -7.01 44.08
C ASP A 175 39.95 -5.79 43.59
N TYR A 176 39.22 -4.76 43.11
CA TYR A 176 39.85 -3.51 42.69
C TYR A 176 39.14 -2.30 43.32
N HIS A 177 39.93 -1.32 43.69
CA HIS A 177 39.45 -0.04 44.21
C HIS A 177 39.88 1.09 43.30
N GLY A 178 38.90 1.73 42.63
CA GLY A 178 39.13 2.93 41.85
C GLY A 178 38.93 4.19 42.68
N ARG A 179 39.87 5.19 42.56
CA ARG A 179 39.71 6.52 43.13
C ARG A 179 39.82 7.56 42.05
N TYR A 180 38.92 8.54 42.08
CA TYR A 180 39.06 9.72 41.22
C TYR A 180 40.17 10.61 41.79
N THR A 181 41.23 10.87 41.04
CA THR A 181 42.13 12.00 41.27
C THR A 181 41.53 13.22 40.63
N SER A 182 40.95 14.13 41.41
CA SER A 182 40.65 15.48 40.93
C SER A 182 41.96 16.23 40.76
N GLU A 183 42.26 16.66 39.52
CA GLU A 183 43.27 17.71 39.26
C GLU A 183 42.75 19.05 39.79
#